data_ce161e0d0a157e6371f8ab14e61730fa
#
_entry.id   ce161e0d0a157e6371f8ab14e61730fa
#
_cell.length_a   1.000
_cell.length_b   1.000
_cell.length_c   1.000
_cell.angle_alpha   90.00
_cell.angle_beta   90.00
_cell.angle_gamma   90.00
#
_symmetry.space_group_name_H-M   'P 1'
#
loop_
_entity.id
_entity.type
_entity.pdbx_description
1 polymer ?
#
loop_
_entity_poly.entity_id
_entity_poly.type
_entity_poly.pdbx_seq_one_letter_code
_entity_poly.pdbx_strand_id
1 'polypeptide(L)'
;MSSSHWINFIYGSASILSGIVSKITKITDFISVNKQNESLNEILFYGSDSDEKNKKVGLNNLFCIYYIIVHATETVDVCVPTLRSETISKCLLSVHQNNHTKIRIVVHDSDDLQIFKSFFDGGIEVKIIKSEVKLEHEFLLVDANCRDAVAIVGSLDYEVSRVNCNRDSTLLTSEKTLVSVLKREFDRIWTSVLNGKFIMLYI
;
A
#
# COMPACT_ATOMS: atom_id res chain seq x y z
N MET A 1 -17.34 -10.64 -2.03
CA MET A 1 -16.61 -11.93 -2.17
C MET A 1 -15.88 -12.16 -0.87
N SER A 2 -16.12 -13.28 -0.20
CA SER A 2 -15.66 -13.50 1.18
C SER A 2 -14.14 -13.62 1.27
N SER A 3 -13.58 -13.21 2.41
CA SER A 3 -12.14 -13.32 2.77
C SER A 3 -11.55 -14.73 2.54
N SER A 4 -12.40 -15.75 2.47
CA SER A 4 -12.04 -17.14 2.19
C SER A 4 -11.44 -17.38 0.80
N HIS A 5 -11.71 -16.54 -0.20
CA HIS A 5 -11.19 -16.72 -1.57
C HIS A 5 -9.70 -16.33 -1.67
N TRP A 6 -9.28 -15.32 -0.89
CA TRP A 6 -7.89 -14.90 -0.82
C TRP A 6 -7.03 -15.88 -0.04
N ILE A 7 -7.57 -16.46 1.01
CA ILE A 7 -6.91 -17.48 1.82
C ILE A 7 -6.64 -18.74 0.95
N ASN A 8 -7.57 -19.16 0.13
CA ASN A 8 -7.39 -20.33 -0.77
C ASN A 8 -6.35 -20.08 -1.87
N PHE A 9 -6.19 -18.83 -2.34
CA PHE A 9 -5.12 -18.47 -3.28
C PHE A 9 -3.73 -18.56 -2.62
N ILE A 10 -3.63 -18.20 -1.34
CA ILE A 10 -2.39 -18.29 -0.55
C ILE A 10 -2.04 -19.75 -0.21
N TYR A 11 -3.00 -20.60 0.06
CA TYR A 11 -2.77 -22.00 0.46
C TYR A 11 -2.46 -22.98 -0.71
N GLY A 12 -2.51 -22.54 -1.95
CA GLY A 12 -2.35 -23.41 -3.14
C GLY A 12 -0.95 -23.97 -3.41
N SER A 13 0.09 -23.60 -2.63
CA SER A 13 1.41 -24.20 -2.79
C SER A 13 2.23 -24.22 -1.50
N ALA A 14 2.36 -25.40 -0.91
CA ALA A 14 3.04 -25.62 0.38
C ALA A 14 4.52 -25.18 0.45
N SER A 15 5.21 -25.01 -0.66
CA SER A 15 6.63 -24.60 -0.69
C SER A 15 6.85 -23.07 -0.66
N ILE A 16 5.81 -22.29 -0.95
CA ILE A 16 5.83 -20.81 -0.86
C ILE A 16 5.67 -20.39 0.61
N LEU A 17 5.04 -21.25 1.42
CA LEU A 17 4.60 -20.93 2.78
C LEU A 17 5.73 -20.67 3.79
N SER A 18 6.91 -21.30 3.67
CA SER A 18 7.93 -21.15 4.73
C SER A 18 8.55 -19.74 4.78
N GLY A 19 8.80 -19.12 3.64
CA GLY A 19 9.34 -17.74 3.56
C GLY A 19 8.27 -16.68 3.87
N ILE A 20 7.03 -16.91 3.39
CA ILE A 20 5.89 -16.04 3.69
C ILE A 20 5.55 -16.14 5.17
N VAL A 21 5.44 -17.35 5.72
CA VAL A 21 5.11 -17.58 7.13
C VAL A 21 6.13 -16.90 8.05
N SER A 22 7.43 -16.97 7.77
CA SER A 22 8.45 -16.29 8.60
C SER A 22 8.31 -14.76 8.58
N LYS A 23 8.03 -14.15 7.43
CA LYS A 23 7.83 -12.69 7.33
C LYS A 23 6.47 -12.25 7.82
N ILE A 24 5.40 -12.99 7.48
CA ILE A 24 4.07 -12.73 8.00
C ILE A 24 4.06 -12.93 9.52
N THR A 25 4.75 -13.93 10.07
CA THR A 25 4.87 -14.13 11.52
C THR A 25 5.51 -12.91 12.17
N LYS A 26 6.59 -12.36 11.62
CA LYS A 26 7.18 -11.10 12.14
C LYS A 26 6.20 -9.93 12.07
N ILE A 27 5.46 -9.80 10.98
CA ILE A 27 4.45 -8.75 10.79
C ILE A 27 3.24 -9.01 11.69
N THR A 28 2.77 -10.26 11.80
CA THR A 28 1.66 -10.63 12.71
C THR A 28 2.08 -10.52 14.16
N ASP A 29 3.32 -10.89 14.51
CA ASP A 29 3.85 -10.69 15.85
C ASP A 29 3.94 -9.21 16.19
N PHE A 30 4.30 -8.36 15.24
CA PHE A 30 4.26 -6.91 15.40
C PHE A 30 2.82 -6.38 15.57
N ILE A 31 1.87 -6.85 14.73
CA ILE A 31 0.46 -6.43 14.78
C ILE A 31 -0.28 -7.06 15.97
N SER A 32 0.01 -8.31 16.34
CA SER A 32 -0.76 -9.06 17.33
C SER A 32 -0.13 -9.13 18.73
N VAL A 33 1.18 -8.94 18.84
CA VAL A 33 1.90 -9.02 20.11
C VAL A 33 2.54 -7.70 20.45
N ASN A 34 1.82 -6.94 21.20
CA ASN A 34 2.21 -5.75 21.92
C ASN A 34 3.34 -6.03 22.92
N LYS A 35 4.44 -6.62 22.47
CA LYS A 35 5.60 -6.93 23.30
C LYS A 35 6.82 -6.20 22.78
N GLN A 36 7.16 -5.20 23.57
CA GLN A 36 8.44 -4.47 23.57
C GLN A 36 8.67 -3.54 22.35
N ASN A 37 9.07 -2.37 22.64
CA ASN A 37 9.54 -1.18 21.94
C ASN A 37 10.34 -1.35 20.62
N GLU A 38 10.22 -2.45 19.90
CA GLU A 38 10.92 -2.64 18.63
C GLU A 38 10.03 -2.17 17.49
N SER A 39 10.49 -1.17 16.75
CA SER A 39 9.86 -0.74 15.51
C SER A 39 10.12 -1.75 14.40
N LEU A 40 9.11 -2.02 13.56
CA LEU A 40 9.29 -2.73 12.31
C LEU A 40 10.17 -1.85 11.39
N ASN A 41 11.26 -2.40 10.88
CA ASN A 41 12.09 -1.79 9.84
C ASN A 41 12.59 -2.89 8.92
N GLU A 42 11.99 -3.03 7.75
CA GLU A 42 12.32 -4.07 6.76
C GLU A 42 12.46 -3.44 5.39
N ILE A 43 13.49 -3.84 4.64
CA ILE A 43 13.64 -3.50 3.23
C ILE A 43 13.30 -4.73 2.41
N LEU A 44 12.33 -4.58 1.52
CA LEU A 44 11.89 -5.60 0.58
C LEU A 44 12.54 -5.35 -0.76
N PHE A 45 13.31 -6.30 -1.28
CA PHE A 45 13.95 -6.21 -2.59
C PHE A 45 13.20 -7.02 -3.64
N TYR A 46 13.15 -6.50 -4.85
CA TYR A 46 12.52 -7.09 -6.03
C TYR A 46 13.50 -7.19 -7.20
N GLY A 47 13.08 -7.86 -8.28
CA GLY A 47 13.86 -7.91 -9.52
C GLY A 47 15.04 -8.86 -9.42
N SER A 48 14.76 -10.16 -9.42
CA SER A 48 15.80 -11.17 -9.45
C SER A 48 16.26 -11.49 -10.86
N ASP A 49 17.51 -11.86 -10.99
CA ASP A 49 18.00 -12.61 -12.13
C ASP A 49 17.22 -13.94 -12.26
N SER A 50 17.25 -14.57 -13.41
CA SER A 50 16.40 -15.67 -13.92
C SER A 50 16.14 -16.91 -13.02
N ASP A 51 16.55 -16.90 -11.78
CA ASP A 51 16.37 -17.99 -10.83
C ASP A 51 14.94 -18.00 -10.25
N GLU A 52 14.21 -19.12 -10.41
CA GLU A 52 12.85 -19.31 -9.88
C GLU A 52 12.75 -19.07 -8.37
N LYS A 53 13.82 -19.35 -7.61
CA LYS A 53 13.83 -19.12 -6.16
C LYS A 53 13.72 -17.64 -5.83
N ASN A 54 14.37 -16.80 -6.59
CA ASN A 54 14.36 -15.35 -6.41
C ASN A 54 13.03 -14.71 -6.86
N LYS A 55 12.37 -15.26 -7.90
CA LYS A 55 11.03 -14.82 -8.31
C LYS A 55 10.00 -14.99 -7.18
N LYS A 56 10.14 -16.09 -6.40
CA LYS A 56 9.29 -16.34 -5.22
C LYS A 56 9.52 -15.31 -4.11
N VAL A 57 10.74 -14.81 -3.95
CA VAL A 57 11.05 -13.77 -2.94
C VAL A 57 10.30 -12.48 -3.24
N GLY A 58 10.33 -12.00 -4.49
CA GLY A 58 9.59 -10.82 -4.89
C GLY A 58 8.07 -10.93 -4.64
N LEU A 59 7.48 -12.06 -4.98
CA LEU A 59 6.06 -12.32 -4.70
C LEU A 59 5.77 -12.35 -3.20
N ASN A 60 6.63 -12.97 -2.39
CA ASN A 60 6.47 -12.99 -0.94
C ASN A 60 6.52 -11.58 -0.34
N ASN A 61 7.43 -10.73 -0.86
CA ASN A 61 7.52 -9.34 -0.46
C ASN A 61 6.25 -8.55 -0.80
N LEU A 62 5.72 -8.77 -2.00
CA LEU A 62 4.45 -8.18 -2.42
C LEU A 62 3.28 -8.61 -1.52
N PHE A 63 3.20 -9.88 -1.15
CA PHE A 63 2.18 -10.37 -0.22
C PHE A 63 2.28 -9.75 1.17
N CYS A 64 3.48 -9.42 1.67
CA CYS A 64 3.63 -8.68 2.92
C CYS A 64 2.95 -7.31 2.84
N ILE A 65 3.10 -6.60 1.72
CA ILE A 65 2.45 -5.30 1.50
C ILE A 65 0.93 -5.45 1.48
N TYR A 66 0.42 -6.42 0.73
CA TYR A 66 -1.03 -6.69 0.70
C TYR A 66 -1.57 -7.06 2.08
N TYR A 67 -0.82 -7.87 2.83
CA TYR A 67 -1.21 -8.24 4.18
C TYR A 67 -1.38 -7.01 5.08
N ILE A 68 -0.43 -6.08 5.06
CA ILE A 68 -0.51 -4.84 5.83
C ILE A 68 -1.75 -4.02 5.43
N ILE A 69 -1.99 -3.85 4.13
CA ILE A 69 -3.13 -3.07 3.64
C ILE A 69 -4.47 -3.70 4.05
N VAL A 70 -4.64 -5.01 3.88
CA VAL A 70 -5.93 -5.67 4.18
C VAL A 70 -6.24 -5.76 5.67
N HIS A 71 -5.27 -5.54 6.54
CA HIS A 71 -5.45 -5.48 7.99
C HIS A 71 -5.54 -4.05 8.53
N ALA A 72 -5.61 -3.04 7.65
CA ALA A 72 -5.87 -1.68 8.07
C ALA A 72 -7.21 -1.58 8.83
N THR A 73 -7.21 -0.87 9.94
CA THR A 73 -8.37 -0.77 10.84
C THR A 73 -9.05 0.59 10.80
N GLU A 74 -8.28 1.66 10.62
CA GLU A 74 -8.81 3.02 10.64
C GLU A 74 -8.59 3.77 9.33
N THR A 75 -7.34 3.84 8.86
CA THR A 75 -7.00 4.69 7.70
C THR A 75 -5.97 4.06 6.77
N VAL A 76 -6.12 4.31 5.46
CA VAL A 76 -5.03 4.13 4.49
C VAL A 76 -4.89 5.39 3.67
N ASP A 77 -3.73 6.03 3.76
CA ASP A 77 -3.37 7.21 2.98
C ASP A 77 -2.37 6.80 1.88
N VAL A 78 -2.73 7.04 0.63
CA VAL A 78 -1.94 6.66 -0.55
C VAL A 78 -1.43 7.93 -1.24
N CYS A 79 -0.11 8.07 -1.39
CA CYS A 79 0.55 9.15 -2.09
C CYS A 79 1.49 8.58 -3.14
N VAL A 80 1.09 8.63 -4.41
CA VAL A 80 1.84 8.03 -5.51
C VAL A 80 1.70 8.88 -6.78
N PRO A 81 2.71 8.91 -7.67
CA PRO A 81 2.58 9.61 -8.94
C PRO A 81 1.44 9.04 -9.79
N THR A 82 1.36 7.72 -9.85
CA THR A 82 0.33 7.00 -10.59
C THR A 82 -0.10 5.76 -9.81
N LEU A 83 -1.38 5.41 -9.89
CA LEU A 83 -1.91 4.18 -9.29
C LEU A 83 -2.45 3.28 -10.41
N ARG A 84 -1.58 2.45 -10.96
CA ARG A 84 -1.91 1.54 -12.07
C ARG A 84 -2.17 0.10 -11.63
N SER A 85 -1.79 -0.24 -10.41
CA SER A 85 -1.95 -1.59 -9.90
C SER A 85 -3.43 -1.92 -9.67
N GLU A 86 -3.96 -2.81 -10.49
CA GLU A 86 -5.31 -3.35 -10.32
C GLU A 86 -5.43 -4.12 -9.00
N THR A 87 -4.37 -4.81 -8.59
CA THR A 87 -4.36 -5.60 -7.36
C THR A 87 -4.42 -4.70 -6.13
N ILE A 88 -3.63 -3.64 -6.07
CA ILE A 88 -3.72 -2.65 -4.97
C ILE A 88 -5.08 -1.98 -4.96
N SER A 89 -5.60 -1.58 -6.12
CA SER A 89 -6.90 -0.95 -6.24
C SER A 89 -8.02 -1.83 -5.68
N LYS A 90 -8.01 -3.13 -6.00
CA LYS A 90 -8.94 -4.11 -5.45
C LYS A 90 -8.77 -4.30 -3.93
N CYS A 91 -7.52 -4.32 -3.43
CA CYS A 91 -7.26 -4.38 -2.00
C CYS A 91 -7.85 -3.18 -1.26
N LEU A 92 -7.60 -1.97 -1.75
CA LEU A 92 -8.11 -0.73 -1.15
C LEU A 92 -9.65 -0.73 -1.12
N LEU A 93 -10.30 -1.03 -2.25
CA LEU A 93 -11.76 -1.14 -2.32
C LEU A 93 -12.31 -2.16 -1.32
N SER A 94 -11.68 -3.35 -1.26
CA SER A 94 -12.12 -4.41 -0.36
C SER A 94 -12.01 -4.01 1.11
N VAL A 95 -10.92 -3.36 1.50
CA VAL A 95 -10.70 -2.90 2.88
C VAL A 95 -11.70 -1.81 3.26
N HIS A 96 -11.94 -0.86 2.37
CA HIS A 96 -12.93 0.19 2.59
C HIS A 96 -14.34 -0.39 2.79
N GLN A 97 -14.74 -1.35 1.94
CA GLN A 97 -16.07 -1.96 1.99
C GLN A 97 -16.27 -2.89 3.19
N ASN A 98 -15.25 -3.67 3.55
CA ASN A 98 -15.38 -4.72 4.57
C ASN A 98 -15.06 -4.21 5.98
N ASN A 99 -14.07 -3.33 6.12
CA ASN A 99 -13.57 -2.87 7.42
C ASN A 99 -14.03 -1.43 7.74
N HIS A 100 -14.70 -0.75 6.80
CA HIS A 100 -15.05 0.67 6.90
C HIS A 100 -13.82 1.59 7.09
N THR A 101 -12.66 1.11 6.69
CA THR A 101 -11.40 1.87 6.75
C THR A 101 -11.50 3.11 5.87
N LYS A 102 -11.15 4.27 6.41
CA LYS A 102 -11.11 5.51 5.63
C LYS A 102 -9.90 5.50 4.71
N ILE A 103 -10.14 5.65 3.40
CA ILE A 103 -9.08 5.66 2.39
C ILE A 103 -9.02 7.01 1.72
N ARG A 104 -7.81 7.57 1.59
CA ARG A 104 -7.52 8.80 0.87
C ARG A 104 -6.38 8.54 -0.12
N ILE A 105 -6.57 8.95 -1.36
CA ILE A 105 -5.62 8.72 -2.44
C ILE A 105 -5.23 10.06 -3.06
N VAL A 106 -3.93 10.33 -3.16
CA VAL A 106 -3.38 11.45 -3.93
C VAL A 106 -2.56 10.89 -5.08
N VAL A 107 -2.86 11.34 -6.29
CA VAL A 107 -2.13 10.99 -7.51
C VAL A 107 -1.81 12.24 -8.32
N HIS A 108 -0.81 12.15 -9.21
CA HIS A 108 -0.51 13.21 -10.15
C HIS A 108 -1.17 12.92 -11.49
N ASP A 109 -1.67 13.94 -12.13
CA ASP A 109 -2.18 14.08 -13.51
C ASP A 109 -2.38 12.76 -14.27
N SER A 110 -3.34 11.98 -13.80
CA SER A 110 -3.64 10.68 -14.39
C SER A 110 -4.78 10.83 -15.40
N ASP A 111 -4.51 10.44 -16.63
CA ASP A 111 -5.53 10.37 -17.69
C ASP A 111 -6.46 9.15 -17.55
N ASP A 112 -6.12 8.22 -16.67
CA ASP A 112 -6.89 7.00 -16.48
C ASP A 112 -8.02 7.19 -15.44
N LEU A 113 -9.02 7.95 -15.85
CA LEU A 113 -10.21 8.21 -15.03
C LEU A 113 -11.04 6.94 -14.74
N GLN A 114 -10.86 5.86 -15.50
CA GLN A 114 -11.63 4.63 -15.28
C GLN A 114 -11.24 3.92 -13.98
N ILE A 115 -9.95 3.88 -13.64
CA ILE A 115 -9.49 3.31 -12.37
C ILE A 115 -10.09 4.09 -11.21
N PHE A 116 -10.13 5.42 -11.32
CA PHE A 116 -10.65 6.27 -10.25
C PHE A 116 -12.16 6.21 -10.13
N LYS A 117 -12.87 5.90 -11.22
CA LYS A 117 -14.33 5.74 -11.16
C LYS A 117 -14.75 4.69 -10.12
N SER A 118 -14.09 3.54 -10.09
CA SER A 118 -14.40 2.49 -9.11
C SER A 118 -14.16 2.93 -7.66
N PHE A 119 -13.17 3.81 -7.42
CA PHE A 119 -12.92 4.38 -6.11
C PHE A 119 -14.01 5.38 -5.73
N PHE A 120 -14.40 6.28 -6.64
CA PHE A 120 -15.48 7.24 -6.40
C PHE A 120 -16.82 6.53 -6.15
N ASP A 121 -17.17 5.56 -6.99
CA ASP A 121 -18.38 4.74 -6.84
C ASP A 121 -18.35 3.95 -5.51
N GLY A 122 -17.17 3.59 -5.04
CA GLY A 122 -16.93 2.92 -3.75
C GLY A 122 -16.89 3.87 -2.54
N GLY A 123 -16.96 5.19 -2.72
CA GLY A 123 -16.91 6.18 -1.64
C GLY A 123 -15.50 6.51 -1.13
N ILE A 124 -14.45 6.17 -1.90
CA ILE A 124 -13.07 6.49 -1.57
C ILE A 124 -12.73 7.90 -2.05
N GLU A 125 -12.10 8.69 -1.18
CA GLU A 125 -11.65 10.04 -1.50
C GLU A 125 -10.38 10.02 -2.36
N VAL A 126 -10.45 10.52 -3.59
CA VAL A 126 -9.30 10.63 -4.51
C VAL A 126 -9.05 12.08 -4.87
N LYS A 127 -7.80 12.51 -4.79
CA LYS A 127 -7.34 13.82 -5.24
C LYS A 127 -6.31 13.69 -6.36
N ILE A 128 -6.61 14.27 -7.50
CA ILE A 128 -5.72 14.29 -8.66
C ILE A 128 -5.03 15.66 -8.70
N ILE A 129 -3.70 15.67 -8.56
CA ILE A 129 -2.90 16.88 -8.65
C ILE A 129 -2.69 17.24 -10.11
N LYS A 130 -3.15 18.43 -10.53
CA LYS A 130 -2.86 19.01 -11.83
C LYS A 130 -1.95 20.22 -11.63
N SER A 131 -0.65 20.01 -11.64
CA SER A 131 0.38 21.02 -11.39
C SER A 131 1.59 20.79 -12.30
N GLU A 132 2.30 21.84 -12.65
CA GLU A 132 3.61 21.74 -13.32
C GLU A 132 4.66 21.08 -12.40
N VAL A 133 4.50 21.25 -11.08
CA VAL A 133 5.33 20.57 -10.10
C VAL A 133 4.82 19.15 -9.93
N LYS A 134 5.62 18.20 -10.38
CA LYS A 134 5.26 16.78 -10.35
C LYS A 134 5.25 16.23 -8.93
N LEU A 135 4.30 15.35 -8.67
CA LEU A 135 4.32 14.49 -7.49
C LEU A 135 5.19 13.27 -7.79
N GLU A 136 6.30 13.14 -7.08
CA GLU A 136 7.24 12.02 -7.22
C GLU A 136 7.30 11.18 -5.93
N HIS A 137 6.46 11.52 -4.95
CA HIS A 137 6.36 10.73 -3.71
C HIS A 137 5.70 9.38 -3.98
N GLU A 138 6.29 8.33 -3.43
CA GLU A 138 5.73 6.98 -3.46
C GLU A 138 5.69 6.41 -2.05
N PHE A 139 4.55 6.58 -1.37
CA PHE A 139 4.35 5.97 -0.06
C PHE A 139 2.87 5.71 0.25
N LEU A 140 2.65 4.71 1.10
CA LEU A 140 1.37 4.45 1.76
C LEU A 140 1.57 4.56 3.27
N LEU A 141 0.52 5.05 3.94
CA LEU A 141 0.45 5.06 5.39
C LEU A 141 -0.76 4.25 5.82
N VAL A 142 -0.54 3.26 6.65
CA VAL A 142 -1.60 2.44 7.23
C VAL A 142 -1.72 2.80 8.70
N ASP A 143 -2.93 3.16 9.12
CA ASP A 143 -3.28 3.49 10.50
C ASP A 143 -2.33 4.51 11.14
N ALA A 144 -1.94 5.56 10.38
CA ALA A 144 -0.86 6.49 10.73
C ALA A 144 -1.03 7.22 12.06
N ASN A 145 -2.27 7.33 12.57
CA ASN A 145 -2.57 7.95 13.87
C ASN A 145 -2.69 6.92 15.01
N CYS A 146 -2.55 5.64 14.71
CA CYS A 146 -2.71 4.55 15.67
C CYS A 146 -1.35 4.12 16.25
N ARG A 147 -1.41 3.24 17.23
CA ARG A 147 -0.22 2.69 17.85
C ARG A 147 0.59 1.83 16.88
N ASP A 148 -0.11 1.07 16.06
CA ASP A 148 0.45 0.07 15.13
C ASP A 148 0.59 0.63 13.70
N ALA A 149 0.88 1.94 13.62
CA ALA A 149 1.07 2.66 12.37
C ALA A 149 2.22 2.06 11.54
N VAL A 150 2.00 1.91 10.24
CA VAL A 150 3.02 1.45 9.29
C VAL A 150 3.10 2.39 8.10
N ALA A 151 4.32 2.75 7.72
CA ALA A 151 4.62 3.40 6.45
C ALA A 151 5.25 2.39 5.48
N ILE A 152 4.81 2.44 4.24
CA ILE A 152 5.35 1.67 3.11
C ILE A 152 5.90 2.70 2.15
N VAL A 153 7.23 2.73 1.94
CA VAL A 153 7.91 3.78 1.19
C VAL A 153 8.76 3.16 0.09
N GLY A 154 8.68 3.70 -1.09
CA GLY A 154 9.52 3.33 -2.21
C GLY A 154 8.72 2.99 -3.44
N SER A 155 9.39 2.41 -4.40
CA SER A 155 8.77 2.06 -5.66
C SER A 155 7.63 1.08 -5.44
N LEU A 156 6.46 1.47 -5.93
CA LEU A 156 5.19 0.82 -5.59
C LEU A 156 4.50 0.25 -6.83
N ASP A 157 5.24 -0.38 -7.74
CA ASP A 157 4.65 -1.15 -8.82
C ASP A 157 4.19 -2.53 -8.31
N TYR A 158 3.06 -2.53 -7.64
CA TYR A 158 2.51 -3.68 -6.91
C TYR A 158 1.77 -4.71 -7.77
N GLU A 159 2.07 -4.82 -9.05
CA GLU A 159 1.47 -5.86 -9.88
C GLU A 159 2.25 -7.18 -9.79
N VAL A 160 1.53 -8.28 -9.54
CA VAL A 160 2.08 -9.64 -9.48
C VAL A 160 2.86 -9.99 -10.76
N SER A 161 2.36 -9.55 -11.90
CA SER A 161 3.00 -9.77 -13.22
C SER A 161 4.29 -9.00 -13.41
N ARG A 162 4.52 -7.93 -12.64
CA ARG A 162 5.63 -6.97 -12.84
C ARG A 162 6.62 -6.92 -11.68
N VAL A 163 6.29 -7.52 -10.55
CA VAL A 163 7.07 -7.43 -9.30
C VAL A 163 8.55 -7.80 -9.43
N ASN A 164 8.92 -8.56 -10.44
CA ASN A 164 10.31 -8.95 -10.72
C ASN A 164 10.85 -8.37 -12.03
N CYS A 165 10.12 -7.47 -12.70
CA CYS A 165 10.57 -6.89 -13.96
C CYS A 165 11.67 -5.85 -13.77
N ASN A 166 11.72 -5.19 -12.63
CA ASN A 166 12.69 -4.16 -12.29
C ASN A 166 13.42 -4.51 -11.00
N ARG A 167 14.68 -4.11 -10.88
CA ARG A 167 15.38 -4.13 -9.59
C ARG A 167 14.92 -2.95 -8.79
N ASP A 168 14.27 -3.24 -7.69
CA ASP A 168 13.56 -2.25 -6.90
C ASP A 168 13.54 -2.59 -5.42
N SER A 169 13.13 -1.65 -4.58
CA SER A 169 13.03 -1.85 -3.15
C SER A 169 11.90 -1.06 -2.53
N THR A 170 11.32 -1.62 -1.48
CA THR A 170 10.30 -0.97 -0.65
C THR A 170 10.72 -1.03 0.81
N LEU A 171 10.69 0.09 1.51
CA LEU A 171 10.88 0.15 2.95
C LEU A 171 9.53 -0.01 3.65
N LEU A 172 9.44 -0.96 4.57
CA LEU A 172 8.37 -1.06 5.56
C LEU A 172 8.89 -0.53 6.90
N THR A 173 8.22 0.45 7.49
CA THR A 173 8.63 0.99 8.79
C THR A 173 7.44 1.34 9.67
N SER A 174 7.56 1.06 10.96
CA SER A 174 6.66 1.54 12.01
C SER A 174 7.34 2.56 12.93
N GLU A 175 8.51 3.08 12.51
CA GLU A 175 9.21 4.12 13.27
C GLU A 175 8.35 5.38 13.34
N LYS A 176 7.93 5.74 14.54
CA LYS A 176 6.94 6.80 14.77
C LYS A 176 7.37 8.15 14.19
N THR A 177 8.66 8.46 14.25
CA THR A 177 9.19 9.70 13.70
C THR A 177 9.03 9.75 12.19
N LEU A 178 9.37 8.66 11.49
CA LEU A 178 9.26 8.55 10.04
C LEU A 178 7.78 8.56 9.60
N VAL A 179 6.93 7.77 10.25
CA VAL A 179 5.49 7.76 9.98
C VAL A 179 4.90 9.17 10.15
N SER A 180 5.25 9.86 11.24
CA SER A 180 4.76 11.21 11.52
C SER A 180 5.21 12.24 10.48
N VAL A 181 6.45 12.15 9.99
CA VAL A 181 6.95 13.02 8.93
C VAL A 181 6.21 12.81 7.63
N LEU A 182 6.03 11.55 7.21
CA LEU A 182 5.28 11.20 6.00
C LEU A 182 3.80 11.59 6.12
N LYS A 183 3.21 11.42 7.31
CA LYS A 183 1.82 11.83 7.56
C LYS A 183 1.65 13.35 7.42
N ARG A 184 2.57 14.14 7.96
CA ARG A 184 2.53 15.61 7.78
C ARG A 184 2.67 15.99 6.30
N GLU A 185 3.54 15.32 5.56
CA GLU A 185 3.69 15.56 4.13
C GLU A 185 2.43 15.18 3.35
N PHE A 186 1.84 14.02 3.65
CA PHE A 186 0.55 13.65 3.07
C PHE A 186 -0.52 14.70 3.34
N ASP A 187 -0.68 15.14 4.59
CA ASP A 187 -1.70 16.12 4.97
C ASP A 187 -1.42 17.50 4.33
N ARG A 188 -0.15 17.89 4.20
CA ARG A 188 0.24 19.11 3.48
C ARG A 188 -0.22 19.06 2.02
N ILE A 189 0.05 17.95 1.33
CA ILE A 189 -0.37 17.75 -0.06
C ILE A 189 -1.90 17.69 -0.11
N TRP A 190 -2.52 16.93 0.77
CA TRP A 190 -3.97 16.77 0.84
C TRP A 190 -4.71 18.08 1.02
N THR A 191 -4.19 18.98 1.85
CA THR A 191 -4.82 20.28 2.15
C THR A 191 -4.46 21.36 1.14
N SER A 192 -3.28 21.33 0.52
CA SER A 192 -2.87 22.30 -0.50
C SER A 192 -3.79 22.33 -1.72
N VAL A 193 -4.51 21.24 -1.93
CA VAL A 193 -5.52 21.03 -2.98
C VAL A 193 -6.68 22.01 -2.90
N LEU A 194 -6.96 22.59 -1.74
CA LEU A 194 -8.07 23.53 -1.57
C LEU A 194 -7.83 24.90 -2.23
N ASN A 195 -6.60 25.20 -2.67
CA ASN A 195 -6.21 26.51 -3.18
C ASN A 195 -6.20 26.65 -4.72
N GLY A 196 -6.93 25.82 -5.46
CA GLY A 196 -7.42 26.27 -6.78
C GLY A 196 -6.86 25.64 -8.05
N LYS A 197 -6.22 24.46 -8.02
CA LYS A 197 -5.83 23.75 -9.27
C LYS A 197 -6.16 22.24 -9.27
N PHE A 198 -7.35 21.88 -8.77
CA PHE A 198 -7.68 20.47 -8.61
C PHE A 198 -9.12 20.18 -9.02
N ILE A 199 -9.34 19.05 -9.64
CA ILE A 199 -10.67 18.55 -9.91
C ILE A 199 -11.03 17.58 -8.80
N MET A 200 -11.92 18.00 -7.89
CA MET A 200 -12.69 17.09 -7.07
C MET A 200 -13.83 16.62 -7.96
N LEU A 201 -13.76 15.42 -8.48
CA LEU A 201 -14.92 14.84 -9.17
C LEU A 201 -15.87 14.31 -8.09
N TYR A 202 -16.82 15.15 -7.69
CA TYR A 202 -18.08 14.70 -7.11
C TYR A 202 -19.01 14.38 -8.30
N ILE A 203 -19.38 13.14 -8.44
CA ILE A 203 -20.50 12.74 -9.28
C ILE A 203 -21.63 12.28 -8.35
#